data_bee28ad34ddbe9ebf6932ff8fce79fcf
#
_entry.id   bee28ad34ddbe9ebf6932ff8fce79fcf
#
_cell.length_a   1.000
_cell.length_b   1.000
_cell.length_c   1.000
_cell.angle_alpha   90.00
_cell.angle_beta   90.00
_cell.angle_gamma   90.00
#
_symmetry.space_group_name_H-M   'P 1'
#
loop_
_entity.id
_entity.type
_entity.pdbx_description
1 polymer ?
#
loop_
_entity_poly.entity_id
_entity_poly.type
_entity_poly.pdbx_seq_one_letter_code
_entity_poly.pdbx_strand_id
1 'polypeptide(L)'
;WRNNEYRFDVKNRVDTTLMNNLRVMRRELIHNIRKRISIKELSDEQLFSIVHALLGRSILIKYLEERKDTEGNTVFPIGYFSKFKRPASKYVDVLDDKEATYSLFRELSEHFHGDMFPLEDREYEIIRQEDLIELKNFISGETDMESKQMALWPLYSFNVIPIQLISSIYELFFHLKVDDKNSKVGTYYTPYHLVSMLMDEVLPWEGMYKDMKILDPSCGSGIFLVEAYRRMVGKWMYTNDAKTISNEQLVKIMQNCIFGVDLNGEAIRIASFSLSLVMCDYLEPRSIWETLEFPRLLG
;
A
#
# COMPACT_ATOMS: atom_id res chain seq x y z
N TRP A 1 -26.04 -8.57 25.76
CA TRP A 1 -25.26 -7.38 25.39
C TRP A 1 -24.26 -6.97 26.49
N ARG A 2 -24.40 -7.36 27.74
CA ARG A 2 -23.53 -6.89 28.84
C ARG A 2 -22.26 -7.72 29.12
N ASN A 3 -22.03 -8.87 28.45
CA ASN A 3 -20.89 -9.76 28.72
C ASN A 3 -20.00 -10.05 27.52
N ASN A 4 -19.87 -9.14 26.58
CA ASN A 4 -19.00 -9.32 25.40
C ASN A 4 -17.95 -8.19 25.29
N GLU A 5 -17.22 -7.92 26.36
CA GLU A 5 -16.05 -7.02 26.35
C GLU A 5 -14.99 -7.44 25.33
N TYR A 6 -14.88 -8.73 25.03
CA TYR A 6 -13.94 -9.28 24.04
C TYR A 6 -14.30 -9.00 22.57
N ARG A 7 -15.56 -8.66 22.24
CA ARG A 7 -15.97 -8.42 20.83
C ARG A 7 -15.66 -7.01 20.32
N PHE A 8 -15.37 -6.09 21.20
CA PHE A 8 -15.12 -4.68 20.86
C PHE A 8 -13.80 -4.15 21.44
N ASP A 9 -12.89 -5.04 21.81
CA ASP A 9 -11.56 -4.61 22.23
C ASP A 9 -10.84 -4.01 21.03
N VAL A 10 -10.45 -2.73 21.16
CA VAL A 10 -9.69 -1.98 20.14
C VAL A 10 -8.41 -2.73 19.74
N LYS A 11 -7.83 -3.53 20.65
CA LYS A 11 -6.63 -4.33 20.38
C LYS A 11 -6.86 -5.49 19.40
N ASN A 12 -8.10 -5.94 19.27
CA ASN A 12 -8.48 -7.08 18.40
C ASN A 12 -9.07 -6.60 17.05
N ARG A 13 -8.96 -5.32 16.72
CA ARG A 13 -9.38 -4.84 15.40
C ARG A 13 -8.43 -5.36 14.34
N VAL A 14 -8.98 -5.76 13.21
CA VAL A 14 -8.25 -6.29 12.05
C VAL A 14 -7.14 -5.33 11.58
N ASP A 15 -7.43 -4.04 11.55
CA ASP A 15 -6.47 -2.98 11.23
C ASP A 15 -5.31 -2.91 12.24
N THR A 16 -5.61 -3.04 13.54
CA THR A 16 -4.58 -3.05 14.60
C THR A 16 -3.68 -4.27 14.50
N THR A 17 -4.26 -5.45 14.24
CA THR A 17 -3.50 -6.70 14.08
C THR A 17 -2.59 -6.64 12.85
N LEU A 18 -3.10 -6.18 11.72
CA LEU A 18 -2.27 -5.99 10.51
C LEU A 18 -1.11 -5.04 10.77
N MET A 19 -1.36 -3.90 11.44
CA MET A 19 -0.32 -2.92 11.75
C MET A 19 0.74 -3.47 12.70
N ASN A 20 0.34 -4.24 13.72
CA ASN A 20 1.29 -4.87 14.64
C ASN A 20 2.15 -5.91 13.91
N ASN A 21 1.54 -6.77 13.11
CA ASN A 21 2.27 -7.77 12.32
C ASN A 21 3.22 -7.10 11.31
N LEU A 22 2.82 -6.00 10.67
CA LEU A 22 3.67 -5.24 9.77
C LEU A 22 4.88 -4.62 10.50
N ARG A 23 4.68 -4.11 11.73
CA ARG A 23 5.79 -3.59 12.57
C ARG A 23 6.81 -4.67 12.88
N VAL A 24 6.32 -5.83 13.30
CA VAL A 24 7.19 -6.96 13.62
C VAL A 24 7.93 -7.42 12.36
N MET A 25 7.23 -7.61 11.25
CA MET A 25 7.81 -8.04 9.99
C MET A 25 8.92 -7.09 9.51
N ARG A 26 8.65 -5.77 9.52
CA ARG A 26 9.65 -4.76 9.17
C ARG A 26 10.89 -4.84 10.06
N ARG A 27 10.70 -4.91 11.38
CA ARG A 27 11.81 -5.03 12.36
C ARG A 27 12.63 -6.28 12.11
N GLU A 28 11.99 -7.42 11.87
CA GLU A 28 12.67 -8.70 11.62
C GLU A 28 13.47 -8.65 10.31
N LEU A 29 12.92 -8.14 9.23
CA LEU A 29 13.65 -7.96 7.96
C LEU A 29 14.90 -7.11 8.15
N ILE A 30 14.77 -5.94 8.75
CA ILE A 30 15.89 -5.04 9.02
C ILE A 30 16.95 -5.73 9.88
N HIS A 31 16.54 -6.39 10.95
CA HIS A 31 17.44 -7.09 11.85
C HIS A 31 18.18 -8.25 11.16
N ASN A 32 17.49 -9.06 10.39
CA ASN A 32 18.06 -10.19 9.68
C ASN A 32 19.05 -9.74 8.60
N ILE A 33 18.72 -8.68 7.86
CA ILE A 33 19.66 -8.12 6.87
C ILE A 33 20.89 -7.51 7.57
N ARG A 34 20.70 -6.77 8.67
CA ARG A 34 21.81 -6.18 9.44
C ARG A 34 22.75 -7.19 10.06
N LYS A 35 22.27 -8.37 10.44
CA LYS A 35 23.15 -9.48 10.88
C LYS A 35 24.11 -9.96 9.78
N ARG A 36 23.75 -9.76 8.51
CA ARG A 36 24.49 -10.26 7.35
C ARG A 36 25.33 -9.18 6.67
N ILE A 37 24.87 -7.95 6.69
CA ILE A 37 25.43 -6.83 5.92
C ILE A 37 25.71 -5.65 6.87
N SER A 38 26.93 -5.18 6.86
CA SER A 38 27.35 -4.07 7.70
C SER A 38 26.79 -2.72 7.23
N ILE A 39 26.72 -1.74 8.12
CA ILE A 39 26.28 -0.37 7.79
C ILE A 39 27.21 0.32 6.76
N LYS A 40 28.48 -0.12 6.68
CA LYS A 40 29.45 0.41 5.70
C LYS A 40 29.17 -0.08 4.27
N GLU A 41 28.57 -1.26 4.14
CA GLU A 41 28.24 -1.87 2.84
C GLU A 41 26.85 -1.50 2.34
N LEU A 42 25.94 -1.25 3.28
CA LEU A 42 24.56 -0.87 3.02
C LEU A 42 24.13 0.17 4.06
N SER A 43 23.90 1.42 3.64
CA SER A 43 23.44 2.47 4.55
C SER A 43 22.04 2.15 5.12
N ASP A 44 21.67 2.79 6.23
CA ASP A 44 20.32 2.61 6.80
C ASP A 44 19.23 3.11 5.83
N GLU A 45 19.49 4.18 5.09
CA GLU A 45 18.56 4.70 4.09
C GLU A 45 18.30 3.69 2.98
N GLN A 46 19.36 3.10 2.42
CA GLN A 46 19.24 2.06 1.40
C GLN A 46 18.52 0.83 1.93
N LEU A 47 18.86 0.37 3.15
CA LEU A 47 18.18 -0.76 3.78
C LEU A 47 16.69 -0.50 3.98
N PHE A 48 16.33 0.68 4.49
CA PHE A 48 14.93 1.04 4.69
C PHE A 48 14.18 1.15 3.36
N SER A 49 14.79 1.74 2.33
CA SER A 49 14.19 1.80 0.98
C SER A 49 13.86 0.41 0.44
N ILE A 50 14.82 -0.53 0.52
CA ILE A 50 14.63 -1.92 0.08
C ILE A 50 13.50 -2.61 0.85
N VAL A 51 13.51 -2.52 2.18
CA VAL A 51 12.51 -3.17 3.03
C VAL A 51 11.12 -2.58 2.80
N HIS A 52 11.00 -1.26 2.68
CA HIS A 52 9.71 -0.59 2.43
C HIS A 52 9.18 -0.88 1.03
N ALA A 53 10.05 -0.90 0.00
CA ALA A 53 9.67 -1.28 -1.36
C ALA A 53 9.16 -2.72 -1.42
N LEU A 54 9.85 -3.67 -0.77
CA LEU A 54 9.44 -5.07 -0.70
C LEU A 54 8.09 -5.24 0.00
N LEU A 55 7.88 -4.60 1.17
CA LEU A 55 6.64 -4.68 1.93
C LEU A 55 5.48 -4.01 1.19
N GLY A 56 5.68 -2.80 0.66
CA GLY A 56 4.65 -2.06 -0.07
C GLY A 56 4.18 -2.82 -1.31
N ARG A 57 5.12 -3.32 -2.11
CA ARG A 57 4.84 -4.15 -3.29
C ARG A 57 4.08 -5.43 -2.94
N SER A 58 4.48 -6.11 -1.88
CA SER A 58 3.82 -7.35 -1.46
C SER A 58 2.41 -7.12 -0.94
N ILE A 59 2.18 -6.03 -0.21
CA ILE A 59 0.85 -5.60 0.24
C ILE A 59 -0.05 -5.30 -0.97
N LEU A 60 0.47 -4.59 -1.97
CA LEU A 60 -0.28 -4.27 -3.17
C LEU A 60 -0.65 -5.51 -3.99
N ILE A 61 0.30 -6.44 -4.21
CA ILE A 61 0.01 -7.69 -4.91
C ILE A 61 -1.10 -8.45 -4.19
N LYS A 62 -1.02 -8.52 -2.87
CA LYS A 62 -2.03 -9.21 -2.05
C LYS A 62 -3.38 -8.52 -2.07
N TYR A 63 -3.40 -7.18 -2.02
CA TYR A 63 -4.61 -6.38 -2.20
C TYR A 63 -5.28 -6.66 -3.56
N LEU A 64 -4.51 -6.65 -4.65
CA LEU A 64 -5.03 -6.94 -5.98
C LEU A 64 -5.51 -8.39 -6.11
N GLU A 65 -4.79 -9.36 -5.50
CA GLU A 65 -5.19 -10.78 -5.50
C GLU A 65 -6.52 -11.03 -4.79
N GLU A 66 -6.77 -10.36 -3.67
CA GLU A 66 -7.98 -10.58 -2.88
C GLU A 66 -9.19 -9.82 -3.40
N ARG A 67 -8.97 -8.84 -4.29
CA ARG A 67 -10.05 -8.02 -4.85
C ARG A 67 -10.91 -8.82 -5.82
N LYS A 68 -12.22 -8.82 -5.56
CA LYS A 68 -13.23 -9.52 -6.36
C LYS A 68 -14.42 -8.61 -6.62
N ASP A 69 -15.02 -8.76 -7.79
CA ASP A 69 -16.33 -8.18 -8.07
C ASP A 69 -17.48 -9.05 -7.50
N THR A 70 -18.71 -8.61 -7.71
CA THR A 70 -19.91 -9.32 -7.27
C THR A 70 -20.12 -10.68 -7.95
N GLU A 71 -19.48 -10.90 -9.10
CA GLU A 71 -19.51 -12.15 -9.86
C GLU A 71 -18.36 -13.10 -9.48
N GLY A 72 -17.42 -12.63 -8.63
CA GLY A 72 -16.26 -13.39 -8.19
C GLY A 72 -15.04 -13.30 -9.11
N ASN A 73 -15.08 -12.41 -10.14
CA ASN A 73 -13.91 -12.18 -10.98
C ASN A 73 -12.80 -11.51 -10.17
N THR A 74 -11.57 -11.91 -10.45
CA THR A 74 -10.36 -11.43 -9.78
C THR A 74 -9.55 -10.52 -10.71
N VAL A 75 -8.64 -9.70 -10.13
CA VAL A 75 -7.72 -8.88 -10.92
C VAL A 75 -6.80 -9.77 -11.76
N PHE A 76 -6.12 -10.71 -11.13
CA PHE A 76 -5.22 -11.61 -11.84
C PHE A 76 -5.97 -12.69 -12.61
N PRO A 77 -5.56 -13.02 -13.86
CA PRO A 77 -6.13 -14.11 -14.61
C PRO A 77 -6.00 -15.46 -13.88
N ILE A 78 -6.91 -16.39 -14.17
CA ILE A 78 -6.86 -17.74 -13.60
C ILE A 78 -5.52 -18.41 -13.95
N GLY A 79 -4.84 -18.94 -12.94
CA GLY A 79 -3.56 -19.60 -13.11
C GLY A 79 -2.35 -18.66 -13.33
N TYR A 80 -2.54 -17.34 -13.15
CA TYR A 80 -1.49 -16.35 -13.34
C TYR A 80 -0.20 -16.68 -12.57
N PHE A 81 -0.30 -17.00 -11.29
CA PHE A 81 0.87 -17.31 -10.44
C PHE A 81 1.58 -18.63 -10.84
N SER A 82 0.87 -19.55 -11.49
CA SER A 82 1.46 -20.82 -12.00
C SER A 82 2.48 -20.61 -13.12
N LYS A 83 2.53 -19.43 -13.74
CA LYS A 83 3.56 -19.07 -14.73
C LYS A 83 4.94 -19.00 -14.08
N PHE A 84 5.01 -18.54 -12.85
CA PHE A 84 6.26 -18.28 -12.13
C PHE A 84 6.73 -19.50 -11.34
N LYS A 85 5.80 -20.20 -10.69
CA LYS A 85 6.10 -21.39 -9.89
C LYS A 85 4.97 -22.42 -9.98
N ARG A 86 5.28 -23.66 -10.26
CA ARG A 86 4.31 -24.77 -10.27
C ARG A 86 4.49 -25.68 -9.05
N PRO A 87 3.40 -26.06 -8.35
CA PRO A 87 2.07 -25.47 -8.43
C PRO A 87 1.97 -24.19 -7.57
N ALA A 88 1.54 -23.09 -8.13
CA ALA A 88 1.19 -21.90 -7.39
C ALA A 88 -0.21 -21.43 -7.79
N SER A 89 -1.11 -21.29 -6.83
CA SER A 89 -2.46 -20.77 -7.03
C SER A 89 -2.60 -19.34 -6.52
N LYS A 90 -1.75 -18.94 -5.59
CA LYS A 90 -1.76 -17.66 -4.90
C LYS A 90 -0.38 -17.02 -4.88
N TYR A 91 -0.35 -15.73 -4.60
CA TYR A 91 0.91 -14.99 -4.43
C TYR A 91 1.82 -15.60 -3.36
N VAL A 92 1.25 -16.00 -2.23
CA VAL A 92 2.02 -16.62 -1.12
C VAL A 92 2.77 -17.90 -1.53
N ASP A 93 2.28 -18.63 -2.53
CA ASP A 93 2.95 -19.83 -3.04
C ASP A 93 4.22 -19.48 -3.84
N VAL A 94 4.22 -18.30 -4.50
CA VAL A 94 5.37 -17.83 -5.28
C VAL A 94 6.53 -17.42 -4.37
N LEU A 95 6.24 -16.91 -3.18
CA LEU A 95 7.25 -16.49 -2.19
C LEU A 95 8.17 -17.63 -1.70
N ASP A 96 7.81 -18.89 -1.93
CA ASP A 96 8.68 -20.03 -1.63
C ASP A 96 9.87 -20.18 -2.58
N ASP A 97 9.94 -19.38 -3.64
CA ASP A 97 11.03 -19.38 -4.61
C ASP A 97 11.41 -17.94 -4.94
N LYS A 98 12.64 -17.57 -4.63
CA LYS A 98 13.17 -16.22 -4.80
C LYS A 98 13.19 -15.80 -6.28
N GLU A 99 13.64 -16.69 -7.16
CA GLU A 99 13.73 -16.40 -8.60
C GLU A 99 12.33 -16.18 -9.21
N ALA A 100 11.37 -17.03 -8.84
CA ALA A 100 9.98 -16.90 -9.23
C ALA A 100 9.38 -15.59 -8.70
N THR A 101 9.68 -15.24 -7.45
CA THR A 101 9.19 -14.01 -6.80
C THR A 101 9.67 -12.77 -7.55
N TYR A 102 10.96 -12.69 -7.85
CA TYR A 102 11.52 -11.53 -8.55
C TYR A 102 11.15 -11.50 -10.04
N SER A 103 10.88 -12.66 -10.66
CA SER A 103 10.29 -12.72 -12.00
C SER A 103 8.88 -12.16 -12.02
N LEU A 104 8.05 -12.49 -11.02
CA LEU A 104 6.72 -11.90 -10.83
C LEU A 104 6.82 -10.38 -10.63
N PHE A 105 7.74 -9.89 -9.80
CA PHE A 105 7.89 -8.47 -9.54
C PHE A 105 8.27 -7.68 -10.80
N ARG A 106 9.17 -8.21 -11.64
CA ARG A 106 9.54 -7.60 -12.92
C ARG A 106 8.36 -7.57 -13.89
N GLU A 107 7.62 -8.68 -14.04
CA GLU A 107 6.45 -8.72 -14.92
C GLU A 107 5.37 -7.71 -14.47
N LEU A 108 5.10 -7.58 -13.17
CA LEU A 108 4.13 -6.62 -12.67
C LEU A 108 4.59 -5.17 -12.83
N SER A 109 5.89 -4.90 -12.67
CA SER A 109 6.46 -3.58 -12.92
C SER A 109 6.32 -3.16 -14.39
N GLU A 110 6.54 -4.10 -15.31
CA GLU A 110 6.36 -3.88 -16.75
C GLU A 110 4.88 -3.75 -17.12
N HIS A 111 4.01 -4.57 -16.52
CA HIS A 111 2.58 -4.60 -16.85
C HIS A 111 1.83 -3.35 -16.41
N PHE A 112 2.03 -2.93 -15.16
CA PHE A 112 1.29 -1.79 -14.60
C PHE A 112 1.95 -0.42 -14.85
N HIS A 113 3.19 -0.41 -15.27
CA HIS A 113 3.98 0.84 -15.38
C HIS A 113 4.02 1.64 -14.06
N GLY A 114 4.42 2.92 -14.12
CA GLY A 114 4.38 3.82 -12.97
C GLY A 114 5.33 3.45 -11.82
N ASP A 115 5.07 4.01 -10.65
CA ASP A 115 5.96 3.96 -9.48
C ASP A 115 5.56 2.91 -8.43
N MET A 116 4.60 2.02 -8.77
CA MET A 116 3.97 1.11 -7.80
C MET A 116 4.78 -0.14 -7.49
N PHE A 117 5.62 -0.57 -8.42
CA PHE A 117 6.42 -1.77 -8.28
C PHE A 117 7.92 -1.49 -8.42
N PRO A 118 8.48 -0.49 -7.71
CA PRO A 118 9.89 -0.18 -7.84
C PRO A 118 10.71 -1.37 -7.37
N LEU A 119 11.73 -1.74 -8.15
CA LEU A 119 12.77 -2.65 -7.74
C LEU A 119 13.99 -1.82 -7.37
N GLU A 120 14.37 -1.87 -6.11
CA GLU A 120 15.53 -1.14 -5.63
C GLU A 120 16.83 -1.80 -6.12
N ASP A 121 17.84 -0.99 -6.40
CA ASP A 121 19.15 -1.48 -6.76
C ASP A 121 19.70 -2.41 -5.67
N ARG A 122 20.29 -3.52 -6.08
CA ARG A 122 20.83 -4.56 -5.19
C ARG A 122 19.78 -5.27 -4.30
N GLU A 123 18.49 -4.98 -4.41
CA GLU A 123 17.45 -5.64 -3.62
C GLU A 123 17.53 -7.17 -3.78
N TYR A 124 17.62 -7.63 -5.05
CA TYR A 124 17.74 -9.06 -5.34
C TYR A 124 18.96 -9.71 -4.65
N GLU A 125 20.10 -9.03 -4.56
CA GLU A 125 21.31 -9.55 -3.90
C GLU A 125 21.14 -9.62 -2.38
N ILE A 126 20.47 -8.63 -1.80
CA ILE A 126 20.34 -8.42 -0.35
C ILE A 126 19.29 -9.34 0.26
N ILE A 127 18.12 -9.45 -0.39
CA ILE A 127 17.00 -10.28 0.09
C ILE A 127 17.31 -11.75 -0.16
N ARG A 128 17.17 -12.58 0.86
CA ARG A 128 17.35 -14.03 0.81
C ARG A 128 16.02 -14.76 0.83
N GLN A 129 16.06 -16.06 0.51
CA GLN A 129 14.86 -16.91 0.56
C GLN A 129 14.24 -16.95 1.96
N GLU A 130 15.04 -16.92 3.01
CA GLU A 130 14.55 -16.91 4.39
C GLU A 130 13.74 -15.65 4.70
N ASP A 131 14.13 -14.49 4.15
CA ASP A 131 13.40 -13.23 4.28
C ASP A 131 12.03 -13.29 3.58
N LEU A 132 11.97 -13.99 2.43
CA LEU A 132 10.71 -14.20 1.70
C LEU A 132 9.78 -15.20 2.40
N ILE A 133 10.31 -16.19 3.11
CA ILE A 133 9.50 -17.09 3.94
C ILE A 133 8.86 -16.33 5.10
N GLU A 134 9.59 -15.44 5.76
CA GLU A 134 9.00 -14.59 6.80
C GLU A 134 7.95 -13.63 6.22
N LEU A 135 8.21 -13.06 5.04
CA LEU A 135 7.25 -12.26 4.30
C LEU A 135 5.98 -13.05 3.95
N LYS A 136 6.12 -14.32 3.54
CA LYS A 136 5.01 -15.22 3.27
C LYS A 136 4.13 -15.40 4.51
N ASN A 137 4.72 -15.62 5.69
CA ASN A 137 3.99 -15.75 6.95
C ASN A 137 3.17 -14.50 7.26
N PHE A 138 3.73 -13.31 7.03
CA PHE A 138 3.02 -12.05 7.17
C PHE A 138 1.89 -11.90 6.14
N ILE A 139 2.18 -12.13 4.86
CA ILE A 139 1.20 -11.93 3.76
C ILE A 139 0.07 -12.96 3.79
N SER A 140 0.30 -14.18 4.29
CA SER A 140 -0.78 -15.17 4.48
C SER A 140 -1.81 -14.71 5.52
N GLY A 141 -1.39 -13.90 6.49
CA GLY A 141 -2.21 -13.51 7.62
C GLY A 141 -2.53 -14.64 8.59
N GLU A 142 -1.97 -15.83 8.38
CA GLU A 142 -2.25 -17.03 9.20
C GLU A 142 -1.33 -17.15 10.42
N THR A 143 -0.41 -16.23 10.58
CA THR A 143 0.57 -16.21 11.68
C THR A 143 0.54 -14.86 12.38
N ASP A 144 0.37 -14.87 13.69
CA ASP A 144 0.66 -13.71 14.52
C ASP A 144 2.19 -13.53 14.59
N MET A 145 2.70 -12.45 14.03
CA MET A 145 4.13 -12.26 13.86
C MET A 145 4.88 -12.04 15.17
N GLU A 146 4.22 -11.59 16.23
CA GLU A 146 4.85 -11.33 17.52
C GLU A 146 4.94 -12.62 18.34
N SER A 147 3.84 -13.35 18.48
CA SER A 147 3.79 -14.60 19.25
C SER A 147 4.26 -15.83 18.47
N LYS A 148 4.36 -15.72 17.12
CA LYS A 148 4.62 -16.82 16.18
C LYS A 148 3.55 -17.93 16.25
N GLN A 149 2.38 -17.64 16.77
CA GLN A 149 1.24 -18.58 16.81
C GLN A 149 0.50 -18.60 15.48
N MET A 150 0.19 -19.79 15.03
CA MET A 150 -0.66 -19.96 13.83
C MET A 150 -2.13 -19.79 14.22
N ALA A 151 -2.86 -19.06 13.39
CA ALA A 151 -4.30 -18.92 13.47
C ALA A 151 -5.01 -19.95 12.56
N LEU A 152 -6.23 -20.33 12.93
CA LEU A 152 -7.04 -21.27 12.12
C LEU A 152 -7.58 -20.64 10.82
N TRP A 153 -7.60 -19.32 10.75
CA TRP A 153 -8.01 -18.51 9.60
C TRP A 153 -7.21 -17.21 9.57
N PRO A 154 -7.13 -16.54 8.42
CA PRO A 154 -6.39 -15.29 8.33
C PRO A 154 -6.87 -14.25 9.34
N LEU A 155 -5.92 -13.63 10.03
CA LEU A 155 -6.16 -12.61 11.06
C LEU A 155 -6.62 -11.28 10.46
N TYR A 156 -6.32 -11.06 9.17
CA TYR A 156 -6.67 -9.85 8.40
C TYR A 156 -6.83 -10.19 6.92
N SER A 157 -7.46 -9.29 6.19
CA SER A 157 -7.64 -9.36 4.73
C SER A 157 -7.16 -8.06 4.10
N PHE A 158 -6.54 -8.17 2.94
CA PHE A 158 -5.98 -7.04 2.22
C PHE A 158 -6.95 -6.42 1.21
N ASN A 159 -8.11 -7.05 0.93
CA ASN A 159 -9.07 -6.58 -0.07
C ASN A 159 -9.71 -5.23 0.27
N VAL A 160 -9.71 -4.84 1.53
CA VAL A 160 -10.18 -3.54 2.01
C VAL A 160 -9.10 -2.93 2.89
N ILE A 161 -8.17 -2.20 2.27
CA ILE A 161 -7.18 -1.42 3.01
C ILE A 161 -7.74 -0.01 3.19
N PRO A 162 -8.17 0.38 4.41
CA PRO A 162 -8.64 1.73 4.67
C PRO A 162 -7.49 2.73 4.45
N ILE A 163 -7.81 3.91 3.93
CA ILE A 163 -6.80 4.95 3.72
C ILE A 163 -6.08 5.33 5.03
N GLN A 164 -6.79 5.25 6.16
CA GLN A 164 -6.23 5.47 7.48
C GLN A 164 -5.11 4.48 7.80
N LEU A 165 -5.23 3.25 7.29
CA LEU A 165 -4.20 2.23 7.47
C LEU A 165 -2.94 2.56 6.67
N ILE A 166 -3.09 3.07 5.45
CA ILE A 166 -1.95 3.49 4.61
C ILE A 166 -1.16 4.59 5.30
N SER A 167 -1.86 5.59 5.84
CA SER A 167 -1.23 6.66 6.61
C SER A 167 -0.52 6.14 7.86
N SER A 168 -1.11 5.13 8.53
CA SER A 168 -0.48 4.46 9.68
C SER A 168 0.74 3.62 9.28
N ILE A 169 0.75 3.03 8.09
CA ILE A 169 1.93 2.35 7.52
C ILE A 169 3.07 3.36 7.33
N TYR A 170 2.75 4.55 6.81
CA TYR A 170 3.73 5.61 6.64
C TYR A 170 4.33 6.06 7.99
N GLU A 171 3.49 6.37 8.95
CA GLU A 171 3.92 6.74 10.29
C GLU A 171 4.85 5.66 10.89
N LEU A 172 4.47 4.41 10.71
CA LEU A 172 5.28 3.27 11.10
C LEU A 172 6.66 3.25 10.42
N PHE A 173 6.72 3.47 9.12
CA PHE A 173 7.97 3.43 8.37
C PHE A 173 8.87 4.61 8.72
N PHE A 174 8.31 5.75 9.06
CA PHE A 174 9.03 6.97 9.36
C PHE A 174 9.54 7.04 10.82
N HIS A 175 8.70 6.73 11.80
CA HIS A 175 9.07 6.85 13.22
C HIS A 175 10.13 5.85 13.66
N LEU A 176 10.29 4.72 12.98
CA LEU A 176 11.31 3.74 13.30
C LEU A 176 12.70 4.03 12.72
N LYS A 177 12.90 5.17 12.05
CA LYS A 177 14.27 5.68 11.76
C LYS A 177 15.00 6.18 13.00
N VAL A 178 14.30 6.28 14.14
CA VAL A 178 14.82 7.00 15.31
C VAL A 178 14.68 6.13 16.55
N ASP A 179 15.63 5.23 16.75
CA ASP A 179 15.97 4.72 18.09
C ASP A 179 16.69 5.78 18.95
N ASP A 180 16.73 7.03 18.47
CA ASP A 180 17.32 8.13 19.19
C ASP A 180 16.25 8.82 20.04
N LYS A 181 16.27 8.53 21.36
CA LYS A 181 15.35 9.07 22.36
C LYS A 181 15.28 10.61 22.38
N ASN A 182 16.04 11.30 21.53
CA ASN A 182 16.16 12.76 21.50
C ASN A 182 15.75 13.43 20.18
N SER A 183 15.41 12.72 19.12
CA SER A 183 14.96 13.39 17.89
C SER A 183 13.43 13.50 17.86
N LYS A 184 12.95 14.62 18.32
CA LYS A 184 11.58 15.12 18.07
C LYS A 184 11.48 15.59 16.60
N VAL A 185 11.63 14.70 15.63
CA VAL A 185 11.24 15.01 14.27
C VAL A 185 9.72 14.87 14.23
N GLY A 186 9.03 15.99 14.25
CA GLY A 186 7.58 16.07 14.33
C GLY A 186 6.90 15.71 13.03
N THR A 187 6.87 14.43 12.72
CA THR A 187 5.94 13.90 11.71
C THR A 187 4.68 13.49 12.45
N TYR A 188 3.68 14.35 12.40
CA TYR A 188 2.37 14.08 12.96
C TYR A 188 1.42 13.68 11.83
N TYR A 189 0.85 12.48 11.94
CA TYR A 189 -0.27 12.07 11.12
C TYR A 189 -1.50 12.92 11.43
N THR A 190 -2.15 13.44 10.40
CA THR A 190 -3.43 14.13 10.57
C THR A 190 -4.55 13.09 10.62
N PRO A 191 -5.27 12.94 11.73
CA PRO A 191 -6.39 12.00 11.81
C PRO A 191 -7.44 12.26 10.73
N TYR A 192 -7.95 11.20 10.13
CA TYR A 192 -8.87 11.30 8.98
C TYR A 192 -10.10 12.19 9.25
N HIS A 193 -10.65 12.15 10.46
CA HIS A 193 -11.79 13.00 10.82
C HIS A 193 -11.48 14.50 10.73
N LEU A 194 -10.23 14.91 11.01
CA LEU A 194 -9.77 16.29 10.83
C LEU A 194 -9.58 16.60 9.34
N VAL A 195 -9.02 15.65 8.58
CA VAL A 195 -8.90 15.79 7.12
C VAL A 195 -10.27 15.99 6.50
N SER A 196 -11.25 15.15 6.83
CA SER A 196 -12.61 15.23 6.28
C SER A 196 -13.26 16.57 6.65
N MET A 197 -13.16 17.01 7.91
CA MET A 197 -13.71 18.29 8.37
C MET A 197 -13.11 19.47 7.59
N LEU A 198 -11.79 19.53 7.47
CA LEU A 198 -11.12 20.60 6.72
C LEU A 198 -11.48 20.57 5.22
N MET A 199 -11.56 19.39 4.66
CA MET A 199 -11.91 19.22 3.25
C MET A 199 -13.38 19.56 2.97
N ASP A 200 -14.29 19.40 3.94
CA ASP A 200 -15.69 19.84 3.81
C ASP A 200 -15.78 21.36 3.65
N GLU A 201 -14.87 22.13 4.26
CA GLU A 201 -14.81 23.58 4.12
C GLU A 201 -14.16 24.03 2.79
N VAL A 202 -13.04 23.40 2.38
CA VAL A 202 -12.27 23.88 1.22
C VAL A 202 -12.64 23.22 -0.09
N LEU A 203 -13.13 21.99 -0.05
CA LEU A 203 -13.54 21.22 -1.21
C LEU A 203 -14.76 20.35 -0.88
N PRO A 204 -15.94 20.95 -0.59
CA PRO A 204 -17.16 20.21 -0.22
C PRO A 204 -17.54 19.20 -1.31
N TRP A 205 -18.26 18.13 -0.93
CA TRP A 205 -18.74 17.12 -1.87
C TRP A 205 -19.70 17.66 -2.91
N GLU A 206 -20.50 18.65 -2.53
CA GLU A 206 -21.47 19.28 -3.42
C GLU A 206 -20.78 20.15 -4.48
N GLY A 207 -21.52 20.40 -5.55
CA GLY A 207 -21.11 21.25 -6.67
C GLY A 207 -20.54 20.50 -7.84
N MET A 208 -20.52 21.19 -8.99
CA MET A 208 -20.09 20.65 -10.26
C MET A 208 -18.57 20.47 -10.30
N TYR A 209 -18.12 19.50 -11.11
CA TYR A 209 -16.71 19.35 -11.41
C TYR A 209 -16.18 20.61 -12.09
N LYS A 210 -15.05 21.07 -11.60
CA LYS A 210 -14.24 22.11 -12.22
C LYS A 210 -12.81 21.57 -12.28
N ASP A 211 -12.15 21.77 -13.40
CA ASP A 211 -10.76 21.36 -13.61
C ASP A 211 -9.83 22.29 -12.81
N MET A 212 -9.85 22.12 -11.48
CA MET A 212 -9.05 22.90 -10.53
C MET A 212 -7.78 22.13 -10.16
N LYS A 213 -6.72 22.87 -9.82
CA LYS A 213 -5.48 22.32 -9.32
C LYS A 213 -5.42 22.44 -7.80
N ILE A 214 -5.18 21.33 -7.15
CA ILE A 214 -5.10 21.19 -5.70
C ILE A 214 -3.67 20.85 -5.34
N LEU A 215 -3.04 21.68 -4.51
CA LEU A 215 -1.66 21.48 -4.05
C LEU A 215 -1.64 21.31 -2.54
N ASP A 216 -1.01 20.23 -2.08
CA ASP A 216 -0.58 20.07 -0.69
C ASP A 216 0.94 20.27 -0.64
N PRO A 217 1.42 21.38 -0.08
CA PRO A 217 2.85 21.72 -0.06
C PRO A 217 3.65 20.95 1.01
N SER A 218 3.01 20.12 1.82
CA SER A 218 3.61 19.28 2.85
C SER A 218 2.81 17.99 3.01
N CYS A 219 2.74 17.22 1.90
CA CYS A 219 1.71 16.21 1.71
C CYS A 219 1.88 14.95 2.58
N GLY A 220 3.06 14.72 3.16
CA GLY A 220 3.32 13.52 3.95
C GLY A 220 2.93 12.25 3.19
N SER A 221 2.12 11.39 3.81
CA SER A 221 1.58 10.16 3.20
C SER A 221 0.44 10.40 2.19
N GLY A 222 0.08 11.65 1.91
CA GLY A 222 -0.90 12.04 0.89
C GLY A 222 -2.36 11.94 1.33
N ILE A 223 -2.67 11.94 2.62
CA ILE A 223 -4.06 11.76 3.08
C ILE A 223 -5.01 12.85 2.58
N PHE A 224 -4.55 14.11 2.54
CA PHE A 224 -5.33 15.20 1.95
C PHE A 224 -5.46 15.07 0.44
N LEU A 225 -4.40 14.64 -0.24
CA LEU A 225 -4.40 14.42 -1.69
C LEU A 225 -5.38 13.31 -2.09
N VAL A 226 -5.42 12.23 -1.33
CA VAL A 226 -6.35 11.13 -1.57
C VAL A 226 -7.79 11.58 -1.35
N GLU A 227 -8.07 12.33 -0.28
CA GLU A 227 -9.42 12.85 -0.04
C GLU A 227 -9.82 13.86 -1.13
N ALA A 228 -8.89 14.73 -1.55
CA ALA A 228 -9.10 15.65 -2.67
C ALA A 228 -9.41 14.87 -3.96
N TYR A 229 -8.64 13.83 -4.26
CA TYR A 229 -8.86 13.01 -5.44
C TYR A 229 -10.24 12.33 -5.43
N ARG A 230 -10.65 11.74 -4.30
CA ARG A 230 -12.00 11.16 -4.15
C ARG A 230 -13.10 12.16 -4.45
N ARG A 231 -12.99 13.37 -3.91
CA ARG A 231 -13.97 14.45 -4.14
C ARG A 231 -13.98 14.91 -5.59
N MET A 232 -12.83 15.03 -6.22
CA MET A 232 -12.72 15.39 -7.64
C MET A 232 -13.36 14.33 -8.53
N VAL A 233 -13.11 13.05 -8.28
CA VAL A 233 -13.75 11.94 -8.99
C VAL A 233 -15.27 11.95 -8.75
N GLY A 234 -15.73 12.10 -7.50
CA GLY A 234 -17.16 12.19 -7.17
C GLY A 234 -17.86 13.36 -7.89
N LYS A 235 -17.23 14.55 -7.90
CA LYS A 235 -17.74 15.72 -8.62
C LYS A 235 -17.81 15.49 -10.14
N TRP A 236 -16.80 14.82 -10.71
CA TRP A 236 -16.80 14.49 -12.13
C TRP A 236 -17.93 13.53 -12.46
N MET A 237 -18.12 12.47 -11.68
CA MET A 237 -19.20 11.50 -11.85
C MET A 237 -20.58 12.18 -11.74
N TYR A 238 -20.75 13.03 -10.73
CA TYR A 238 -22.00 13.80 -10.55
C TYR A 238 -22.28 14.74 -11.73
N THR A 239 -21.27 15.48 -12.18
CA THR A 239 -21.40 16.44 -13.31
C THR A 239 -21.79 15.75 -14.61
N ASN A 240 -21.31 14.52 -14.83
CA ASN A 240 -21.55 13.77 -16.06
C ASN A 240 -22.69 12.75 -15.95
N ASP A 241 -23.43 12.74 -14.83
CA ASP A 241 -24.47 11.74 -14.54
C ASP A 241 -23.95 10.30 -14.75
N ALA A 242 -22.69 10.05 -14.35
CA ALA A 242 -21.99 8.82 -14.62
C ALA A 242 -22.02 7.89 -13.40
N LYS A 243 -22.35 6.61 -13.64
CA LYS A 243 -22.26 5.55 -12.61
C LYS A 243 -20.88 4.95 -12.49
N THR A 244 -20.09 5.03 -13.56
CA THR A 244 -18.71 4.51 -13.64
C THR A 244 -17.80 5.57 -14.27
N ILE A 245 -16.52 5.43 -14.06
CA ILE A 245 -15.50 6.32 -14.61
C ILE A 245 -14.41 5.49 -15.29
N SER A 246 -13.91 5.96 -16.44
CA SER A 246 -12.85 5.25 -17.16
C SER A 246 -11.48 5.45 -16.51
N ASN A 247 -10.58 4.51 -16.73
CA ASN A 247 -9.18 4.61 -16.30
C ASN A 247 -8.51 5.89 -16.82
N GLU A 248 -8.69 6.21 -18.09
CA GLU A 248 -8.19 7.45 -18.72
C GLU A 248 -8.63 8.71 -17.96
N GLN A 249 -9.90 8.78 -17.56
CA GLN A 249 -10.43 9.92 -16.82
C GLN A 249 -9.92 9.97 -15.38
N LEU A 250 -9.75 8.82 -14.73
CA LEU A 250 -9.13 8.72 -13.41
C LEU A 250 -7.70 9.24 -13.44
N VAL A 251 -6.88 8.78 -14.39
CA VAL A 251 -5.50 9.23 -14.59
C VAL A 251 -5.47 10.73 -14.89
N LYS A 252 -6.35 11.23 -15.76
CA LYS A 252 -6.44 12.66 -16.10
C LYS A 252 -6.73 13.53 -14.88
N ILE A 253 -7.67 13.13 -14.02
CA ILE A 253 -7.96 13.87 -12.79
C ILE A 253 -6.73 13.85 -11.88
N MET A 254 -6.08 12.70 -11.72
CA MET A 254 -4.92 12.58 -10.86
C MET A 254 -3.75 13.46 -11.31
N GLN A 255 -3.37 13.36 -12.58
CA GLN A 255 -2.22 14.09 -13.11
C GLN A 255 -2.44 15.60 -13.26
N ASN A 256 -3.66 16.02 -13.57
CA ASN A 256 -3.94 17.42 -13.88
C ASN A 256 -4.45 18.21 -12.69
N CYS A 257 -5.03 17.56 -11.67
CA CYS A 257 -5.70 18.24 -10.57
C CYS A 257 -5.00 18.07 -9.21
N ILE A 258 -4.19 17.02 -9.02
CA ILE A 258 -3.65 16.66 -7.69
C ILE A 258 -2.13 16.82 -7.69
N PHE A 259 -1.62 17.65 -6.79
CA PHE A 259 -0.20 17.95 -6.65
C PHE A 259 0.21 17.87 -5.19
N GLY A 260 1.32 17.22 -4.91
CA GLY A 260 1.89 17.09 -3.57
C GLY A 260 3.38 17.40 -3.58
N VAL A 261 3.87 18.03 -2.52
CA VAL A 261 5.29 18.28 -2.29
C VAL A 261 5.62 17.84 -0.87
N ASP A 262 6.74 17.18 -0.69
CA ASP A 262 7.31 16.88 0.62
C ASP A 262 8.83 16.86 0.55
N LEU A 263 9.50 17.17 1.65
CA LEU A 263 10.96 17.09 1.76
C LEU A 263 11.46 15.65 1.87
N ASN A 264 10.57 14.74 2.27
CA ASN A 264 10.89 13.34 2.46
C ASN A 264 10.45 12.49 1.27
N GLY A 265 11.42 11.98 0.50
CA GLY A 265 11.16 11.13 -0.65
C GLY A 265 10.35 9.85 -0.34
N GLU A 266 10.51 9.27 0.88
CA GLU A 266 9.70 8.12 1.30
C GLU A 266 8.23 8.50 1.51
N ALA A 267 7.96 9.70 2.03
CA ALA A 267 6.60 10.23 2.16
C ALA A 267 5.92 10.31 0.79
N ILE A 268 6.62 10.86 -0.19
CA ILE A 268 6.12 11.00 -1.57
C ILE A 268 5.83 9.63 -2.20
N ARG A 269 6.70 8.63 -1.99
CA ARG A 269 6.45 7.26 -2.46
C ARG A 269 5.17 6.68 -1.88
N ILE A 270 4.91 6.89 -0.59
CA ILE A 270 3.70 6.41 0.07
C ILE A 270 2.46 7.21 -0.36
N ALA A 271 2.59 8.52 -0.59
CA ALA A 271 1.52 9.31 -1.16
C ALA A 271 1.13 8.81 -2.56
N SER A 272 2.12 8.51 -3.40
CA SER A 272 1.92 7.89 -4.72
C SER A 272 1.22 6.52 -4.60
N PHE A 273 1.67 5.68 -3.68
CA PHE A 273 1.04 4.39 -3.38
C PHE A 273 -0.42 4.54 -2.93
N SER A 274 -0.69 5.48 -2.02
CA SER A 274 -2.04 5.76 -1.52
C SER A 274 -2.99 6.23 -2.61
N LEU A 275 -2.52 7.11 -3.49
CA LEU A 275 -3.27 7.61 -4.64
C LEU A 275 -3.58 6.48 -5.64
N SER A 276 -2.62 5.61 -5.90
CA SER A 276 -2.81 4.49 -6.81
C SER A 276 -3.79 3.46 -6.27
N LEU A 277 -3.75 3.15 -4.98
CA LEU A 277 -4.74 2.27 -4.34
C LEU A 277 -6.15 2.84 -4.45
N VAL A 278 -6.32 4.12 -4.17
CA VAL A 278 -7.63 4.77 -4.27
C VAL A 278 -8.16 4.81 -5.71
N MET A 279 -7.28 4.88 -6.70
CA MET A 279 -7.69 4.79 -8.09
C MET A 279 -8.30 3.41 -8.39
N CYS A 280 -7.72 2.34 -7.84
CA CYS A 280 -8.28 1.00 -7.96
C CYS A 280 -9.70 0.87 -7.37
N ASP A 281 -10.08 1.67 -6.37
CA ASP A 281 -11.42 1.61 -5.77
C ASP A 281 -12.56 1.94 -6.75
N TYR A 282 -12.26 2.64 -7.84
CA TYR A 282 -13.23 3.03 -8.86
C TYR A 282 -13.29 2.08 -10.06
N LEU A 283 -12.45 1.05 -10.11
CA LEU A 283 -12.32 0.14 -11.23
C LEU A 283 -12.77 -1.27 -10.86
N GLU A 284 -13.41 -1.94 -11.82
CA GLU A 284 -13.68 -3.37 -11.71
C GLU A 284 -12.39 -4.18 -11.80
N PRO A 285 -12.29 -5.34 -11.12
CA PRO A 285 -11.08 -6.14 -11.08
C PRO A 285 -10.47 -6.46 -12.46
N ARG A 286 -11.30 -6.82 -13.44
CA ARG A 286 -10.83 -7.07 -14.81
C ARG A 286 -10.24 -5.84 -15.47
N SER A 287 -10.88 -4.68 -15.28
CA SER A 287 -10.39 -3.41 -15.84
C SER A 287 -9.05 -3.01 -15.22
N ILE A 288 -8.82 -3.33 -13.95
CA ILE A 288 -7.51 -3.11 -13.33
C ILE A 288 -6.42 -3.90 -14.08
N TRP A 289 -6.68 -5.16 -14.42
CA TRP A 289 -5.69 -5.96 -15.15
C TRP A 289 -5.56 -5.53 -16.61
N GLU A 290 -6.66 -5.31 -17.31
CA GLU A 290 -6.66 -5.12 -18.75
C GLU A 290 -6.29 -3.71 -19.20
N THR A 291 -6.58 -2.69 -18.39
CA THR A 291 -6.51 -1.30 -18.85
C THR A 291 -5.73 -0.36 -17.92
N LEU A 292 -5.46 -0.77 -16.67
CA LEU A 292 -4.85 0.14 -15.72
C LEU A 292 -3.34 0.26 -15.96
N GLU A 293 -2.92 1.46 -16.31
CA GLU A 293 -1.53 1.91 -16.22
C GLU A 293 -1.45 2.92 -15.10
N PHE A 294 -0.68 2.63 -14.07
CA PHE A 294 -0.49 3.59 -12.99
C PHE A 294 0.27 4.82 -13.50
N PRO A 295 -0.20 6.03 -13.20
CA PRO A 295 0.50 7.22 -13.60
C PRO A 295 1.86 7.31 -12.87
N ARG A 296 2.86 7.84 -13.54
CA ARG A 296 4.09 8.27 -12.87
C ARG A 296 3.78 9.54 -12.08
N LEU A 297 3.90 9.46 -10.77
CA LEU A 297 3.59 10.54 -9.84
C LEU A 297 4.85 11.15 -9.22
N LEU A 298 5.97 10.44 -9.31
CA LEU A 298 7.28 10.92 -8.86
C LEU A 298 7.92 11.74 -9.98
N GLY A 299 8.16 13.03 -9.70
CA GLY A 299 8.79 13.97 -10.61
C GLY A 299 10.29 14.12 -10.37
#